data_64b4fed2b3ca4a9b822ade3e69333369
#
_entry.id   64b4fed2b3ca4a9b822ade3e69333369
#
_cell.length_a   1.000
_cell.length_b   1.000
_cell.length_c   1.000
_cell.angle_alpha   90.00
_cell.angle_beta   90.00
_cell.angle_gamma   90.00
#
_symmetry.space_group_name_H-M   'P 1'
#
loop_
_entity.id
_entity.type
_entity.pdbx_description
1 polymer ?
#
loop_
_entity_poly.entity_id
_entity_poly.type
_entity_poly.pdbx_seq_one_letter_code
_entity_poly.pdbx_strand_id
1 'polypeptide(L)'
;IEITADSVMNTKAYVDPDKLKDAQMEITGTTTTRVTGSEPVVSNIKACYTGGVYYMDMGDGVKVKMTLDLDELTAQLHSFGVSDADVLPLCYIKNIKQSGSDLTVTYDGSALNSTINEILTSYAGGLPEGSANTKVEFKDTAITMTVRNGQLAEVAVKGTVKITVEGETVSASMDVKSVVKATGSAVKISIPSDLSSYIDMVEYLEQIHPEGE
;
A
#
# COMPACT_ATOMS: atom_id res chain seq x y z
N ILE A 1 -7.25 -12.62 19.99
CA ILE A 1 -8.22 -12.11 18.98
C ILE A 1 -7.60 -12.34 17.62
N GLU A 2 -8.31 -13.05 16.75
CA GLU A 2 -7.90 -13.22 15.36
C GLU A 2 -8.72 -12.26 14.50
N ILE A 3 -8.01 -11.53 13.63
CA ILE A 3 -8.63 -10.61 12.68
C ILE A 3 -8.22 -11.07 11.28
N THR A 4 -9.20 -11.26 10.41
CA THR A 4 -8.95 -11.53 8.99
C THR A 4 -9.65 -10.49 8.14
N ALA A 5 -9.03 -10.11 7.03
CA ALA A 5 -9.60 -9.19 6.06
C ALA A 5 -9.44 -9.74 4.64
N ASP A 6 -10.56 -9.86 3.93
CA ASP A 6 -10.60 -10.17 2.51
C ASP A 6 -10.90 -8.90 1.73
N SER A 7 -10.04 -8.55 0.78
CA SER A 7 -10.21 -7.35 -0.02
C SER A 7 -10.19 -7.68 -1.51
N VAL A 8 -11.14 -7.10 -2.24
CA VAL A 8 -11.15 -7.09 -3.70
C VAL A 8 -11.04 -5.65 -4.16
N MET A 9 -9.94 -5.30 -4.81
CA MET A 9 -9.69 -3.95 -5.27
C MET A 9 -9.48 -3.90 -6.78
N ASN A 10 -9.98 -2.84 -7.41
CA ASN A 10 -9.67 -2.46 -8.78
C ASN A 10 -8.87 -1.17 -8.73
N THR A 11 -7.66 -1.23 -9.26
CA THR A 11 -6.78 -0.06 -9.35
C THR A 11 -6.57 0.27 -10.82
N LYS A 12 -6.73 1.54 -11.16
CA LYS A 12 -6.33 2.12 -12.44
C LYS A 12 -5.29 3.18 -12.14
N ALA A 13 -4.20 3.19 -12.89
CA ALA A 13 -3.15 4.16 -12.68
C ALA A 13 -2.60 4.65 -14.03
N TYR A 14 -2.27 5.93 -14.06
CA TYR A 14 -1.41 6.55 -15.06
C TYR A 14 -0.18 7.10 -14.32
N VAL A 15 1.00 6.68 -14.73
CA VAL A 15 2.26 7.13 -14.16
C VAL A 15 3.21 7.44 -15.30
N ASP A 16 3.70 8.67 -15.33
CA ASP A 16 4.83 9.09 -16.14
C ASP A 16 6.06 9.11 -15.23
N PRO A 17 7.05 8.24 -15.43
CA PRO A 17 8.23 8.17 -14.56
C PRO A 17 9.00 9.49 -14.48
N ASP A 18 8.95 10.30 -15.53
CA ASP A 18 9.63 11.60 -15.60
C ASP A 18 8.81 12.74 -14.96
N LYS A 19 7.56 12.46 -14.57
CA LYS A 19 6.61 13.45 -14.03
C LYS A 19 5.67 12.81 -13.03
N LEU A 20 6.20 12.33 -11.92
CA LEU A 20 5.41 11.63 -10.90
C LEU A 20 4.29 12.48 -10.30
N LYS A 21 4.48 13.80 -10.23
CA LYS A 21 3.43 14.75 -9.79
C LYS A 21 2.19 14.74 -10.69
N ASP A 22 2.32 14.35 -11.95
CA ASP A 22 1.22 14.26 -12.91
C ASP A 22 0.54 12.87 -12.88
N ALA A 23 0.99 11.97 -12.00
CA ALA A 23 0.40 10.67 -11.80
C ALA A 23 -1.08 10.79 -11.39
N GLN A 24 -1.87 9.84 -11.86
CA GLN A 24 -3.28 9.71 -11.49
C GLN A 24 -3.57 8.27 -11.12
N MET A 25 -4.38 8.08 -10.08
CA MET A 25 -4.82 6.75 -9.66
C MET A 25 -6.29 6.78 -9.24
N GLU A 26 -6.99 5.71 -9.56
CA GLU A 26 -8.34 5.41 -9.08
C GLU A 26 -8.31 4.05 -8.42
N ILE A 27 -8.79 3.96 -7.19
CA ILE A 27 -8.92 2.73 -6.44
C ILE A 27 -10.39 2.58 -6.04
N THR A 28 -10.98 1.44 -6.36
CA THR A 28 -12.30 1.07 -5.89
C THR A 28 -12.29 -0.37 -5.43
N GLY A 29 -13.04 -0.68 -4.39
CA GLY A 29 -13.07 -2.05 -3.89
C GLY A 29 -13.97 -2.24 -2.70
N THR A 30 -13.89 -3.46 -2.17
CA THR A 30 -14.64 -3.89 -0.99
C THR A 30 -13.71 -4.69 -0.09
N THR A 31 -13.73 -4.40 1.19
CA THR A 31 -13.04 -5.18 2.22
C THR A 31 -14.06 -5.78 3.15
N THR A 32 -13.93 -7.07 3.42
CA THR A 32 -14.71 -7.78 4.45
C THR A 32 -13.78 -8.11 5.60
N THR A 33 -13.99 -7.49 6.75
CA THR A 33 -13.22 -7.74 7.97
C THR A 33 -14.01 -8.67 8.88
N ARG A 34 -13.33 -9.70 9.38
CA ARG A 34 -13.88 -10.65 10.37
C ARG A 34 -13.03 -10.59 11.62
N VAL A 35 -13.68 -10.43 12.75
CA VAL A 35 -13.06 -10.49 14.08
C VAL A 35 -13.68 -11.67 14.83
N THR A 36 -12.87 -12.47 15.51
CA THR A 36 -13.35 -13.61 16.27
C THR A 36 -14.45 -13.18 17.26
N GLY A 37 -15.63 -13.78 17.13
CA GLY A 37 -16.78 -13.51 18.00
C GLY A 37 -17.65 -12.32 17.59
N SER A 38 -17.39 -11.70 16.43
CA SER A 38 -18.19 -10.61 15.89
C SER A 38 -18.72 -10.92 14.49
N GLU A 39 -19.79 -10.26 14.09
CA GLU A 39 -20.28 -10.32 12.71
C GLU A 39 -19.30 -9.67 11.74
N PRO A 40 -19.17 -10.19 10.50
CA PRO A 40 -18.32 -9.58 9.49
C PRO A 40 -18.76 -8.15 9.16
N VAL A 41 -17.77 -7.26 9.04
CA VAL A 41 -18.00 -5.88 8.60
C VAL A 41 -17.54 -5.74 7.14
N VAL A 42 -18.42 -5.21 6.28
CA VAL A 42 -18.14 -4.95 4.88
C VAL A 42 -17.97 -3.44 4.66
N SER A 43 -16.82 -3.04 4.19
CA SER A 43 -16.49 -1.64 3.89
C SER A 43 -16.20 -1.47 2.40
N ASN A 44 -16.75 -0.42 1.79
CA ASN A 44 -16.41 -0.03 0.44
C ASN A 44 -15.24 0.95 0.48
N ILE A 45 -14.28 0.73 -0.40
CA ILE A 45 -13.10 1.57 -0.55
C ILE A 45 -13.23 2.36 -1.84
N LYS A 46 -13.10 3.67 -1.75
CA LYS A 46 -12.94 4.55 -2.90
C LYS A 46 -11.82 5.52 -2.60
N ALA A 47 -10.83 5.56 -3.47
CA ALA A 47 -9.74 6.51 -3.34
C ALA A 47 -9.29 6.96 -4.72
N CYS A 48 -8.67 8.13 -4.79
CA CYS A 48 -7.98 8.60 -5.97
C CYS A 48 -6.75 9.41 -5.59
N TYR A 49 -5.81 9.46 -6.51
CA TYR A 49 -4.64 10.33 -6.44
C TYR A 49 -4.62 11.21 -7.67
N THR A 50 -4.43 12.50 -7.46
CA THR A 50 -4.28 13.48 -8.55
C THR A 50 -3.66 14.77 -8.00
N GLY A 51 -2.76 15.39 -8.79
CA GLY A 51 -2.16 16.68 -8.42
C GLY A 51 -1.39 16.68 -7.10
N GLY A 52 -0.72 15.58 -6.76
CA GLY A 52 0.05 15.49 -5.51
C GLY A 52 -0.80 15.23 -4.25
N VAL A 53 -2.08 14.92 -4.42
CA VAL A 53 -3.00 14.72 -3.30
C VAL A 53 -3.71 13.37 -3.42
N TYR A 54 -3.71 12.63 -2.33
CA TYR A 54 -4.46 11.40 -2.16
C TYR A 54 -5.79 11.70 -1.46
N TYR A 55 -6.87 11.23 -2.05
CA TYR A 55 -8.25 11.41 -1.59
C TYR A 55 -8.85 10.06 -1.27
N MET A 56 -9.50 9.91 -0.13
CA MET A 56 -10.11 8.66 0.32
C MET A 56 -11.52 8.90 0.84
N ASP A 57 -12.49 8.18 0.29
CA ASP A 57 -13.85 8.07 0.80
C ASP A 57 -13.91 6.84 1.71
N MET A 58 -14.01 7.07 3.00
CA MET A 58 -14.02 6.02 4.03
C MET A 58 -15.41 5.42 4.27
N GLY A 59 -16.42 5.90 3.53
CA GLY A 59 -17.82 5.57 3.77
C GLY A 59 -18.45 6.46 4.85
N ASP A 60 -19.75 6.26 5.07
CA ASP A 60 -20.56 7.01 6.07
C ASP A 60 -20.46 8.54 5.97
N GLY A 61 -20.09 9.05 4.78
CA GLY A 61 -19.93 10.47 4.51
C GLY A 61 -18.56 11.06 4.89
N VAL A 62 -17.66 10.24 5.42
CA VAL A 62 -16.30 10.67 5.78
C VAL A 62 -15.41 10.66 4.55
N LYS A 63 -14.95 11.84 4.14
CA LYS A 63 -14.05 12.05 3.01
C LYS A 63 -12.82 12.80 3.45
N VAL A 64 -11.66 12.18 3.31
CA VAL A 64 -10.39 12.74 3.76
C VAL A 64 -9.40 12.85 2.61
N LYS A 65 -8.49 13.81 2.71
CA LYS A 65 -7.39 14.00 1.79
C LYS A 65 -6.08 14.16 2.54
N MET A 66 -4.99 13.79 1.89
CA MET A 66 -3.65 14.07 2.38
C MET A 66 -2.72 14.42 1.21
N THR A 67 -1.83 15.36 1.43
CA THR A 67 -0.77 15.64 0.48
C THR A 67 0.19 14.46 0.44
N LEU A 68 0.50 13.96 -0.75
CA LEU A 68 1.44 12.89 -0.98
C LEU A 68 2.31 13.25 -2.17
N ASP A 69 3.46 13.86 -1.88
CA ASP A 69 4.44 14.20 -2.91
C ASP A 69 5.23 12.95 -3.32
N LEU A 70 4.90 12.39 -4.49
CA LEU A 70 5.58 11.20 -5.00
C LEU A 70 7.04 11.48 -5.37
N ASP A 71 7.38 12.71 -5.78
CA ASP A 71 8.76 13.08 -6.09
C ASP A 71 9.60 13.10 -4.80
N GLU A 72 9.05 13.69 -3.73
CA GLU A 72 9.70 13.68 -2.42
C GLU A 72 9.83 12.26 -1.85
N LEU A 73 8.76 11.47 -1.92
CA LEU A 73 8.76 10.08 -1.47
C LEU A 73 9.82 9.27 -2.23
N THR A 74 9.91 9.45 -3.54
CA THR A 74 10.91 8.77 -4.38
C THR A 74 12.32 9.22 -4.01
N ALA A 75 12.55 10.53 -3.83
CA ALA A 75 13.83 11.05 -3.39
C ALA A 75 14.26 10.50 -2.02
N GLN A 76 13.32 10.33 -1.09
CA GLN A 76 13.57 9.70 0.19
C GLN A 76 13.94 8.22 0.02
N LEU A 77 13.21 7.45 -0.78
CA LEU A 77 13.55 6.06 -1.09
C LEU A 77 14.95 5.94 -1.70
N HIS A 78 15.32 6.84 -2.60
CA HIS A 78 16.68 6.90 -3.17
C HIS A 78 17.74 7.20 -2.11
N SER A 79 17.43 8.05 -1.12
CA SER A 79 18.36 8.34 -0.02
C SER A 79 18.64 7.13 0.86
N PHE A 80 17.71 6.17 0.89
CA PHE A 80 17.88 4.87 1.54
C PHE A 80 18.56 3.80 0.65
N GLY A 81 19.06 4.20 -0.53
CA GLY A 81 19.75 3.31 -1.46
C GLY A 81 18.82 2.49 -2.35
N VAL A 82 17.52 2.81 -2.36
CA VAL A 82 16.58 2.24 -3.34
C VAL A 82 16.70 3.06 -4.62
N SER A 83 17.28 2.50 -5.67
CA SER A 83 17.37 3.17 -6.98
C SER A 83 16.14 2.90 -7.83
N ASP A 84 15.89 3.74 -8.85
CA ASP A 84 14.81 3.56 -9.82
C ASP A 84 14.85 2.19 -10.53
N ALA A 85 16.04 1.60 -10.62
CA ALA A 85 16.26 0.26 -11.18
C ALA A 85 15.99 -0.86 -10.16
N ASP A 86 15.95 -0.54 -8.87
CA ASP A 86 15.92 -1.51 -7.78
C ASP A 86 14.59 -1.49 -7.04
N VAL A 87 13.48 -1.57 -7.75
CA VAL A 87 12.13 -1.68 -7.14
C VAL A 87 12.08 -2.82 -6.11
N LEU A 88 12.88 -3.88 -6.34
CA LEU A 88 13.25 -4.89 -5.34
C LEU A 88 14.66 -5.38 -5.71
N PRO A 89 15.69 -5.13 -4.88
CA PRO A 89 17.06 -5.54 -5.16
C PRO A 89 17.16 -7.02 -5.52
N LEU A 90 18.01 -7.33 -6.48
CA LEU A 90 18.22 -8.69 -6.97
C LEU A 90 18.65 -9.67 -5.86
N CYS A 91 19.27 -9.17 -4.79
CA CYS A 91 19.68 -9.98 -3.63
C CYS A 91 18.50 -10.57 -2.86
N TYR A 92 17.29 -10.03 -3.02
CA TYR A 92 16.08 -10.56 -2.38
C TYR A 92 15.34 -11.58 -3.24
N ILE A 93 15.81 -11.87 -4.45
CA ILE A 93 15.19 -12.89 -5.30
C ILE A 93 15.46 -14.26 -4.70
N LYS A 94 14.39 -14.96 -4.36
CA LYS A 94 14.41 -16.33 -3.84
C LYS A 94 14.36 -17.36 -4.94
N ASN A 95 13.60 -17.07 -5.99
CA ASN A 95 13.39 -18.01 -7.08
C ASN A 95 13.01 -17.29 -8.38
N ILE A 96 13.47 -17.82 -9.50
CA ILE A 96 13.04 -17.43 -10.85
C ILE A 96 12.61 -18.70 -11.58
N LYS A 97 11.39 -18.68 -12.12
CA LYS A 97 10.84 -19.78 -12.90
C LYS A 97 10.32 -19.25 -14.23
N GLN A 98 10.74 -19.90 -15.30
CA GLN A 98 10.21 -19.65 -16.64
C GLN A 98 9.36 -20.83 -17.10
N SER A 99 8.19 -20.54 -17.70
CA SER A 99 7.31 -21.54 -18.29
C SER A 99 6.71 -20.96 -19.56
N GLY A 100 7.22 -21.40 -20.71
CA GLY A 100 6.89 -20.78 -22.00
C GLY A 100 7.30 -19.30 -22.05
N SER A 101 6.35 -18.42 -22.32
CA SER A 101 6.53 -16.96 -22.32
C SER A 101 6.37 -16.32 -20.93
N ASP A 102 6.00 -17.11 -19.92
CA ASP A 102 5.75 -16.62 -18.57
C ASP A 102 7.02 -16.68 -17.75
N LEU A 103 7.39 -15.55 -17.16
CA LEU A 103 8.48 -15.43 -16.20
C LEU A 103 7.88 -15.11 -14.83
N THR A 104 8.17 -15.98 -13.86
CA THR A 104 7.75 -15.77 -12.46
C THR A 104 8.98 -15.52 -11.60
N VAL A 105 9.00 -14.39 -10.91
CA VAL A 105 10.04 -14.01 -9.97
C VAL A 105 9.44 -13.99 -8.58
N THR A 106 10.06 -14.72 -7.65
CA THR A 106 9.62 -14.74 -6.24
C THR A 106 10.70 -14.11 -5.38
N TYR A 107 10.31 -13.15 -4.58
CA TYR A 107 11.16 -12.43 -3.63
C TYR A 107 10.90 -12.92 -2.21
N ASP A 108 11.92 -12.88 -1.38
CA ASP A 108 11.81 -13.11 0.05
C ASP A 108 11.44 -11.81 0.76
N GLY A 109 10.16 -11.63 1.08
CA GLY A 109 9.68 -10.44 1.77
C GLY A 109 10.27 -10.29 3.18
N SER A 110 10.68 -11.39 3.81
CA SER A 110 11.31 -11.34 5.14
C SER A 110 12.69 -10.69 5.10
N ALA A 111 13.39 -10.77 3.98
CA ALA A 111 14.69 -10.11 3.79
C ALA A 111 14.59 -8.58 3.73
N LEU A 112 13.39 -8.04 3.49
CA LEU A 112 13.13 -6.59 3.45
C LEU A 112 12.93 -5.98 4.85
N ASN A 113 12.87 -6.80 5.91
CA ASN A 113 12.52 -6.31 7.25
C ASN A 113 13.44 -5.21 7.76
N SER A 114 14.75 -5.31 7.52
CA SER A 114 15.71 -4.26 7.93
C SER A 114 15.41 -2.94 7.24
N THR A 115 15.29 -2.95 5.93
CA THR A 115 15.01 -1.77 5.11
C THR A 115 13.67 -1.13 5.48
N ILE A 116 12.62 -1.95 5.65
CA ILE A 116 11.29 -1.45 6.03
C ILE A 116 11.33 -0.81 7.43
N ASN A 117 11.99 -1.45 8.40
CA ASN A 117 12.09 -0.87 9.74
C ASN A 117 12.99 0.37 9.78
N GLU A 118 14.03 0.47 8.98
CA GLU A 118 14.83 1.69 8.81
C GLU A 118 13.97 2.84 8.26
N ILE A 119 13.17 2.56 7.23
CA ILE A 119 12.21 3.52 6.68
C ILE A 119 11.22 3.97 7.75
N LEU A 120 10.56 3.05 8.43
CA LEU A 120 9.60 3.36 9.50
C LEU A 120 10.24 4.18 10.61
N THR A 121 11.46 3.85 11.03
CA THR A 121 12.18 4.59 12.07
C THR A 121 12.49 6.02 11.63
N SER A 122 12.83 6.24 10.37
CA SER A 122 13.10 7.58 9.85
C SER A 122 11.84 8.45 9.78
N TYR A 123 10.68 7.83 9.54
CA TYR A 123 9.38 8.52 9.57
C TYR A 123 8.83 8.73 10.98
N ALA A 124 9.28 7.95 11.96
CA ALA A 124 8.79 8.03 13.36
C ALA A 124 9.01 9.41 14.00
N GLY A 125 9.94 10.21 13.50
CA GLY A 125 10.15 11.60 13.95
C GLY A 125 9.01 12.57 13.60
N GLY A 126 8.08 12.17 12.71
CA GLY A 126 6.89 12.92 12.34
C GLY A 126 5.56 12.28 12.76
N LEU A 127 5.62 11.12 13.41
CA LEU A 127 4.45 10.42 13.92
C LEU A 127 4.16 10.83 15.38
N PRO A 128 2.91 10.68 15.88
CA PRO A 128 2.55 10.99 17.26
C PRO A 128 3.47 10.30 18.28
N GLU A 129 3.67 10.90 19.46
CA GLU A 129 4.39 10.29 20.58
C GLU A 129 3.80 8.90 20.87
N GLY A 130 4.66 7.87 20.94
CA GLY A 130 4.25 6.46 21.06
C GLY A 130 4.55 5.61 19.82
N SER A 131 4.65 6.22 18.65
CA SER A 131 4.97 5.48 17.40
C SER A 131 6.45 5.09 17.28
N ALA A 132 7.32 5.67 18.10
CA ALA A 132 8.78 5.45 18.07
C ALA A 132 9.20 3.98 18.38
N ASN A 133 8.31 3.19 18.98
CA ASN A 133 8.53 1.78 19.31
C ASN A 133 7.76 0.82 18.40
N THR A 134 7.32 1.29 17.23
CA THR A 134 6.63 0.42 16.26
C THR A 134 7.65 -0.39 15.50
N LYS A 135 7.53 -1.72 15.55
CA LYS A 135 8.30 -2.66 14.75
C LYS A 135 7.37 -3.43 13.82
N VAL A 136 7.72 -3.47 12.55
CA VAL A 136 7.04 -4.30 11.55
C VAL A 136 7.95 -5.44 11.12
N GLU A 137 7.43 -6.66 11.13
CA GLU A 137 8.15 -7.86 10.73
C GLU A 137 7.33 -8.65 9.72
N PHE A 138 7.86 -8.81 8.51
CA PHE A 138 7.33 -9.72 7.50
C PHE A 138 7.95 -11.09 7.73
N LYS A 139 7.13 -12.07 8.04
CA LYS A 139 7.56 -13.44 8.29
C LYS A 139 6.98 -14.38 7.23
N ASP A 140 7.83 -15.29 6.74
CA ASP A 140 7.44 -16.25 5.72
C ASP A 140 6.75 -15.59 4.50
N THR A 141 7.17 -14.37 4.16
CA THR A 141 6.54 -13.57 3.12
C THR A 141 7.24 -13.79 1.79
N ALA A 142 6.47 -14.11 0.77
CA ALA A 142 6.91 -14.23 -0.61
C ALA A 142 6.15 -13.24 -1.49
N ILE A 143 6.88 -12.52 -2.32
CA ILE A 143 6.34 -11.66 -3.37
C ILE A 143 6.62 -12.35 -4.70
N THR A 144 5.57 -12.64 -5.46
CA THR A 144 5.67 -13.30 -6.76
C THR A 144 5.18 -12.38 -7.85
N MET A 145 6.01 -12.14 -8.85
CA MET A 145 5.65 -11.37 -10.03
C MET A 145 5.66 -12.28 -11.25
N THR A 146 4.62 -12.19 -12.08
CA THR A 146 4.51 -12.95 -13.32
C THR A 146 4.45 -11.97 -14.50
N VAL A 147 5.38 -12.16 -15.44
CA VAL A 147 5.46 -11.41 -16.69
C VAL A 147 4.97 -12.31 -17.82
N ARG A 148 4.05 -11.83 -18.65
CA ARG A 148 3.54 -12.51 -19.85
C ARG A 148 3.71 -11.59 -21.05
N ASN A 149 4.28 -12.12 -22.12
CA ASN A 149 4.52 -11.34 -23.33
C ASN A 149 5.26 -10.01 -23.08
N GLY A 150 6.23 -10.02 -22.16
CA GLY A 150 7.02 -8.84 -21.80
C GLY A 150 6.29 -7.81 -20.92
N GLN A 151 5.07 -8.10 -20.46
CA GLN A 151 4.31 -7.20 -19.58
C GLN A 151 4.03 -7.87 -18.24
N LEU A 152 4.04 -7.07 -17.17
CA LEU A 152 3.62 -7.53 -15.86
C LEU A 152 2.14 -7.93 -15.92
N ALA A 153 1.86 -9.20 -15.62
CA ALA A 153 0.52 -9.75 -15.67
C ALA A 153 -0.09 -9.96 -14.28
N GLU A 154 0.74 -10.30 -13.31
CA GLU A 154 0.27 -10.62 -11.98
C GLU A 154 1.34 -10.31 -10.92
N VAL A 155 0.90 -9.83 -9.76
CA VAL A 155 1.69 -9.75 -8.53
C VAL A 155 0.92 -10.46 -7.43
N ALA A 156 1.56 -11.38 -6.74
CA ALA A 156 1.00 -12.04 -5.57
C ALA A 156 1.93 -11.86 -4.37
N VAL A 157 1.33 -11.56 -3.22
CA VAL A 157 2.04 -11.42 -1.94
C VAL A 157 1.38 -12.35 -0.94
N LYS A 158 2.15 -13.26 -0.37
CA LYS A 158 1.69 -14.16 0.69
C LYS A 158 2.63 -14.09 1.87
N GLY A 159 2.08 -14.08 3.09
CA GLY A 159 2.91 -14.08 4.27
C GLY A 159 2.19 -13.66 5.53
N THR A 160 2.97 -13.42 6.57
CA THR A 160 2.50 -12.94 7.86
C THR A 160 3.21 -11.62 8.18
N VAL A 161 2.43 -10.62 8.56
CA VAL A 161 2.93 -9.37 9.10
C VAL A 161 2.73 -9.39 10.61
N LYS A 162 3.77 -9.07 11.37
CA LYS A 162 3.69 -8.82 12.80
C LYS A 162 3.98 -7.34 13.04
N ILE A 163 3.11 -6.69 13.77
CA ILE A 163 3.27 -5.31 14.17
C ILE A 163 3.35 -5.30 15.69
N THR A 164 4.46 -4.79 16.21
CA THR A 164 4.66 -4.62 17.65
C THR A 164 4.63 -3.13 17.96
N VAL A 165 3.75 -2.72 18.86
CA VAL A 165 3.63 -1.36 19.36
C VAL A 165 3.67 -1.43 20.88
N GLU A 166 4.59 -0.72 21.51
CA GLU A 166 4.75 -0.67 22.98
C GLU A 166 4.87 -2.06 23.65
N GLY A 167 5.42 -3.04 22.92
CA GLY A 167 5.59 -4.41 23.41
C GLY A 167 4.41 -5.34 23.17
N GLU A 168 3.28 -4.84 22.74
CA GLU A 168 2.14 -5.65 22.28
C GLU A 168 2.29 -6.02 20.82
N THR A 169 2.07 -7.29 20.48
CA THR A 169 2.23 -7.78 19.11
C THR A 169 0.90 -8.25 18.53
N VAL A 170 0.55 -7.69 17.39
CA VAL A 170 -0.55 -8.17 16.54
C VAL A 170 0.05 -8.87 15.33
N SER A 171 -0.52 -10.01 14.97
CA SER A 171 -0.13 -10.77 13.78
C SER A 171 -1.28 -10.81 12.79
N ALA A 172 -1.02 -10.50 11.53
CA ALA A 172 -1.98 -10.61 10.44
C ALA A 172 -1.39 -11.46 9.32
N SER A 173 -2.17 -12.43 8.84
CA SER A 173 -1.84 -13.18 7.62
C SER A 173 -2.35 -12.41 6.42
N MET A 174 -1.57 -12.40 5.34
CA MET A 174 -1.99 -11.78 4.07
C MET A 174 -1.83 -12.77 2.91
N ASP A 175 -2.79 -12.75 2.02
CA ASP A 175 -2.77 -13.40 0.71
C ASP A 175 -3.39 -12.42 -0.28
N VAL A 176 -2.54 -11.66 -0.94
CA VAL A 176 -2.94 -10.60 -1.87
C VAL A 176 -2.55 -11.01 -3.28
N LYS A 177 -3.48 -10.89 -4.21
CA LYS A 177 -3.26 -11.14 -5.63
C LYS A 177 -3.77 -9.97 -6.45
N SER A 178 -2.88 -9.37 -7.22
CA SER A 178 -3.18 -8.31 -8.17
C SER A 178 -3.00 -8.85 -9.60
N VAL A 179 -3.98 -8.62 -10.46
CA VAL A 179 -3.95 -9.03 -11.87
C VAL A 179 -4.09 -7.80 -12.75
N VAL A 180 -3.15 -7.63 -13.67
CA VAL A 180 -3.24 -6.56 -14.68
C VAL A 180 -4.26 -6.96 -15.75
N LYS A 181 -5.39 -6.26 -15.81
CA LYS A 181 -6.49 -6.56 -16.74
C LYS A 181 -6.39 -5.80 -18.05
N ALA A 182 -5.82 -4.59 -18.01
CA ALA A 182 -5.68 -3.74 -19.19
C ALA A 182 -4.50 -2.77 -19.01
N THR A 183 -3.93 -2.32 -20.11
CA THR A 183 -2.86 -1.32 -20.18
C THR A 183 -3.14 -0.31 -21.28
N GLY A 184 -2.41 0.81 -21.26
CA GLY A 184 -2.46 1.85 -22.29
C GLY A 184 -3.81 2.57 -22.36
N SER A 185 -4.23 2.95 -23.54
CA SER A 185 -5.45 3.76 -23.79
C SER A 185 -6.77 3.09 -23.39
N ALA A 186 -6.75 1.78 -23.12
CA ALA A 186 -7.91 1.04 -22.62
C ALA A 186 -8.23 1.40 -21.15
N VAL A 187 -7.27 1.92 -20.41
CA VAL A 187 -7.44 2.33 -19.01
C VAL A 187 -8.03 3.73 -18.98
N LYS A 188 -9.18 3.88 -18.33
CA LYS A 188 -9.85 5.18 -18.10
C LYS A 188 -9.91 5.42 -16.60
N ILE A 189 -9.28 6.50 -16.14
CA ILE A 189 -9.28 6.94 -14.76
C ILE A 189 -10.40 7.96 -14.58
N SER A 190 -11.19 7.81 -13.53
CA SER A 190 -12.26 8.74 -13.18
C SER A 190 -11.93 9.43 -11.86
N ILE A 191 -11.69 10.72 -11.94
CA ILE A 191 -11.45 11.55 -10.76
C ILE A 191 -12.79 12.15 -10.31
N PRO A 192 -13.17 12.05 -9.02
CA PRO A 192 -14.39 12.67 -8.50
C PRO A 192 -14.39 14.18 -8.72
N SER A 193 -15.56 14.74 -9.01
CA SER A 193 -15.71 16.19 -9.22
C SER A 193 -15.83 16.99 -7.91
N ASP A 194 -16.05 16.31 -6.79
CA ASP A 194 -16.32 16.89 -5.48
C ASP A 194 -15.10 16.89 -4.55
N LEU A 195 -13.90 16.97 -5.10
CA LEU A 195 -12.63 16.95 -4.33
C LEU A 195 -12.56 18.04 -3.24
N SER A 196 -13.28 19.15 -3.42
CA SER A 196 -13.37 20.23 -2.42
C SER A 196 -14.13 19.84 -1.15
N SER A 197 -14.88 18.74 -1.17
CA SER A 197 -15.62 18.24 0.00
C SER A 197 -14.74 17.38 0.93
N TYR A 198 -13.50 17.08 0.53
CA TYR A 198 -12.59 16.28 1.34
C TYR A 198 -11.87 17.17 2.35
N ILE A 199 -11.90 16.79 3.62
CA ILE A 199 -11.20 17.46 4.72
C ILE A 199 -9.76 16.92 4.84
N ASP A 200 -8.87 17.70 5.39
CA ASP A 200 -7.50 17.25 5.64
C ASP A 200 -7.48 16.09 6.65
N MET A 201 -6.62 15.11 6.43
CA MET A 201 -6.51 13.94 7.31
C MET A 201 -6.10 14.34 8.74
N VAL A 202 -5.20 15.32 8.87
CA VAL A 202 -4.76 15.79 10.19
C VAL A 202 -5.92 16.46 10.91
N GLU A 203 -6.65 17.36 10.22
CA GLU A 203 -7.84 18.00 10.75
C GLU A 203 -8.92 16.99 11.17
N TYR A 204 -9.12 15.93 10.36
CA TYR A 204 -10.05 14.86 10.71
C TYR A 204 -9.60 14.11 11.98
N LEU A 205 -8.32 13.78 12.10
CA LEU A 205 -7.80 13.06 13.29
C LEU A 205 -7.94 13.92 14.57
N GLU A 206 -7.71 15.21 14.48
CA GLU A 206 -7.94 16.16 15.60
C GLU A 206 -9.40 16.20 16.04
N GLN A 207 -10.34 16.06 15.09
CA GLN A 207 -11.78 16.06 15.41
C GLN A 207 -12.21 14.79 16.15
N ILE A 208 -11.64 13.62 15.83
CA ILE A 208 -12.01 12.33 16.45
C ILE A 208 -11.18 12.02 17.72
N HIS A 209 -10.02 12.66 17.89
CA HIS A 209 -9.16 12.58 19.06
C HIS A 209 -8.80 13.97 19.54
N PRO A 210 -9.76 14.74 20.10
CA PRO A 210 -9.44 16.04 20.67
C PRO A 210 -8.43 15.85 21.80
N GLU A 211 -7.24 16.45 21.66
CA GLU A 211 -6.20 16.41 22.72
C GLU A 211 -6.80 17.02 24.00
N GLY A 212 -7.01 16.21 25.00
CA GLY A 212 -7.31 16.68 26.35
C GLY A 212 -8.58 16.17 27.03
N GLU A 213 -8.83 14.85 27.09
CA GLU A 213 -9.60 14.28 28.22
C GLU A 213 -8.86 13.08 28.82
#